data_838dc8eb1ec116ef81851ad01aac461d
#
_entry.id   838dc8eb1ec116ef81851ad01aac461d
#
_cell.length_a   1.000
_cell.length_b   1.000
_cell.length_c   1.000
_cell.angle_alpha   90.00
_cell.angle_beta   90.00
_cell.angle_gamma   90.00
#
_symmetry.space_group_name_H-M   'P 1'
#
loop_
_entity.id
_entity.type
_entity.pdbx_description
1 polymer ?
#
loop_
_entity_poly.entity_id
_entity_poly.type
_entity_poly.pdbx_seq_one_letter_code
_entity_poly.pdbx_strand_id
1 'polypeptide(L)'
;MAEGLIAEFAGQPIAGMVLMFFGSRAWFVYGMSTSQHREKMPNYLLQWEAMRLAHEKGCTTYDLWGAPDTPDPSDPMFGVYRFKEGLGAELVYTIGAWDFPLKPALYRLYHHVIPRVLSITRYVRRKKLTQEVI
;
A
#
# COMPACT_ATOMS: atom_id res chain seq x y z
N MET A 1 0.89 -11.77 -13.16
CA MET A 1 1.80 -12.55 -12.32
C MET A 1 2.09 -11.75 -11.06
N ALA A 2 2.23 -12.41 -9.89
CA ALA A 2 2.63 -11.75 -8.64
C ALA A 2 3.94 -12.34 -8.14
N GLU A 3 4.79 -11.52 -7.53
CA GLU A 3 6.06 -11.93 -6.91
C GLU A 3 6.25 -11.24 -5.57
N GLY A 4 6.88 -11.95 -4.63
CA GLY A 4 7.27 -11.43 -3.32
C GLY A 4 8.77 -11.27 -3.21
N LEU A 5 9.22 -10.17 -2.62
CA LEU A 5 10.60 -9.94 -2.24
C LEU A 5 10.69 -9.82 -0.72
N ILE A 6 11.74 -10.38 -0.14
CA ILE A 6 12.03 -10.32 1.31
C ILE A 6 13.45 -9.81 1.49
N ALA A 7 13.61 -8.83 2.37
CA ALA A 7 14.92 -8.39 2.84
C ALA A 7 15.22 -9.05 4.19
N GLU A 8 16.38 -9.67 4.28
CA GLU A 8 16.83 -10.34 5.49
C GLU A 8 18.12 -9.69 6.04
N PHE A 9 18.25 -9.69 7.34
CA PHE A 9 19.48 -9.32 8.02
C PHE A 9 19.82 -10.38 9.07
N ALA A 10 21.01 -10.92 9.00
CA ALA A 10 21.50 -12.01 9.87
C ALA A 10 20.53 -13.23 9.92
N GLY A 11 19.95 -13.60 8.75
CA GLY A 11 18.99 -14.70 8.63
C GLY A 11 17.59 -14.42 9.17
N GLN A 12 17.28 -13.17 9.50
CA GLN A 12 15.97 -12.73 9.97
C GLN A 12 15.29 -11.83 8.94
N PRO A 13 14.03 -12.09 8.54
CA PRO A 13 13.30 -11.20 7.64
C PRO A 13 12.98 -9.87 8.35
N ILE A 14 13.40 -8.76 7.76
CA ILE A 14 13.19 -7.41 8.32
C ILE A 14 12.25 -6.55 7.50
N ALA A 15 12.05 -6.87 6.21
CA ALA A 15 11.04 -6.23 5.36
C ALA A 15 10.62 -7.17 4.24
N GLY A 16 9.46 -6.91 3.65
CA GLY A 16 8.95 -7.64 2.49
C GLY A 16 8.03 -6.79 1.65
N MET A 17 7.85 -7.20 0.39
CA MET A 17 6.91 -6.56 -0.52
C MET A 17 6.27 -7.54 -1.47
N VAL A 18 5.14 -7.15 -2.04
CA VAL A 18 4.46 -7.87 -3.11
C VAL A 18 4.36 -6.97 -4.33
N LEU A 19 4.80 -7.51 -5.46
CA LEU A 19 4.73 -6.90 -6.78
C LEU A 19 3.69 -7.61 -7.63
N MET A 20 2.99 -6.86 -8.46
CA MET A 20 2.15 -7.40 -9.53
C MET A 20 2.67 -6.94 -10.89
N PHE A 21 2.56 -7.85 -11.88
CA PHE A 21 3.02 -7.61 -13.24
C PHE A 21 1.89 -7.90 -14.23
N PHE A 22 1.64 -6.95 -15.11
CA PHE A 22 0.71 -7.11 -16.23
C PHE A 22 1.12 -6.23 -17.42
N GLY A 23 1.22 -6.83 -18.59
CA GLY A 23 1.75 -6.14 -19.77
C GLY A 23 3.16 -5.60 -19.50
N SER A 24 3.39 -4.34 -19.83
CA SER A 24 4.67 -3.64 -19.64
C SER A 24 4.74 -2.86 -18.31
N ARG A 25 3.88 -3.17 -17.34
CA ARG A 25 3.81 -2.44 -16.08
C ARG A 25 3.98 -3.36 -14.87
N ALA A 26 4.72 -2.89 -13.90
CA ALA A 26 4.84 -3.50 -12.57
C ALA A 26 4.23 -2.56 -11.51
N TRP A 27 3.57 -3.12 -10.50
CA TRP A 27 2.98 -2.39 -9.37
C TRP A 27 3.54 -2.86 -8.06
N PHE A 28 3.95 -1.92 -7.23
CA PHE A 28 4.20 -2.13 -5.80
C PHE A 28 2.88 -2.10 -5.03
N VAL A 29 2.32 -3.27 -4.71
CA VAL A 29 0.97 -3.38 -4.12
C VAL A 29 1.00 -3.38 -2.61
N TYR A 30 1.87 -4.15 -2.00
CA TYR A 30 2.00 -4.26 -0.55
C TYR A 30 3.46 -4.17 -0.13
N GLY A 31 3.71 -3.46 0.97
CA GLY A 31 4.99 -3.41 1.65
C GLY A 31 4.81 -3.52 3.15
N MET A 32 5.74 -4.18 3.80
CA MET A 32 5.80 -4.33 5.25
C MET A 32 7.24 -4.29 5.74
N SER A 33 7.45 -3.78 6.93
CA SER A 33 8.76 -3.81 7.58
C SER A 33 8.60 -3.92 9.08
N THR A 34 9.59 -4.53 9.74
CA THR A 34 9.66 -4.56 11.19
C THR A 34 10.14 -3.21 11.73
N SER A 35 9.97 -2.99 13.03
CA SER A 35 10.57 -1.83 13.71
C SER A 35 12.08 -2.01 13.97
N GLN A 36 12.60 -3.24 13.87
CA GLN A 36 14.01 -3.58 14.08
C GLN A 36 14.82 -3.27 12.81
N HIS A 37 16.07 -2.88 13.01
CA HIS A 37 17.05 -2.64 11.94
C HIS A 37 16.60 -1.62 10.88
N ARG A 38 15.78 -0.62 11.28
CA ARG A 38 15.32 0.45 10.40
C ARG A 38 16.46 1.29 9.81
N GLU A 39 17.57 1.39 10.53
CA GLU A 39 18.80 2.05 10.11
C GLU A 39 19.44 1.41 8.87
N LYS A 40 19.12 0.14 8.58
CA LYS A 40 19.54 -0.57 7.36
C LYS A 40 18.74 -0.16 6.12
N MET A 41 17.66 0.60 6.31
CA MET A 41 16.80 1.10 5.24
C MET A 41 16.30 -0.01 4.27
N PRO A 42 15.80 -1.16 4.77
CA PRO A 42 15.50 -2.33 3.93
C PRO A 42 14.45 -2.05 2.84
N ASN A 43 13.55 -1.11 3.07
CA ASN A 43 12.54 -0.73 2.06
C ASN A 43 13.17 -0.08 0.82
N TYR A 44 14.26 0.65 0.96
CA TYR A 44 14.98 1.22 -0.20
C TYR A 44 15.65 0.13 -1.03
N LEU A 45 16.28 -0.83 -0.36
CA LEU A 45 16.87 -2.01 -1.03
C LEU A 45 15.79 -2.78 -1.79
N LEU A 46 14.66 -3.06 -1.13
CA LEU A 46 13.54 -3.78 -1.77
C LEU A 46 13.00 -3.04 -2.98
N GLN A 47 12.83 -1.72 -2.91
CA GLN A 47 12.36 -0.94 -4.05
C GLN A 47 13.36 -0.95 -5.21
N TRP A 48 14.66 -0.86 -4.91
CA TRP A 48 15.71 -0.97 -5.92
C TRP A 48 15.65 -2.33 -6.63
N GLU A 49 15.63 -3.42 -5.88
CA GLU A 49 15.55 -4.78 -6.45
C GLU A 49 14.23 -5.01 -7.21
N ALA A 50 13.13 -4.43 -6.74
CA ALA A 50 11.85 -4.49 -7.42
C ALA A 50 11.87 -3.78 -8.77
N MET A 51 12.48 -2.59 -8.85
CA MET A 51 12.65 -1.85 -10.10
C MET A 51 13.56 -2.60 -11.07
N ARG A 52 14.66 -3.18 -10.56
CA ARG A 52 15.58 -4.01 -11.36
C ARG A 52 14.85 -5.22 -11.93
N LEU A 53 14.12 -5.96 -11.11
CA LEU A 53 13.32 -7.10 -11.52
C LEU A 53 12.24 -6.72 -12.56
N ALA A 54 11.56 -5.58 -12.36
CA ALA A 54 10.59 -5.08 -13.32
C ALA A 54 11.24 -4.78 -14.68
N HIS A 55 12.40 -4.15 -14.69
CA HIS A 55 13.17 -3.87 -15.91
C HIS A 55 13.60 -5.17 -16.63
N GLU A 56 14.11 -6.15 -15.89
CA GLU A 56 14.51 -7.47 -16.42
C GLU A 56 13.33 -8.22 -17.06
N LYS A 57 12.11 -8.01 -16.54
CA LYS A 57 10.87 -8.56 -17.10
C LYS A 57 10.33 -7.75 -18.30
N GLY A 58 11.02 -6.71 -18.73
CA GLY A 58 10.62 -5.87 -19.87
C GLY A 58 9.54 -4.84 -19.50
N CYS A 59 9.31 -4.55 -18.22
CA CYS A 59 8.43 -3.49 -17.83
C CYS A 59 9.04 -2.12 -18.14
N THR A 60 8.23 -1.22 -18.68
CA THR A 60 8.61 0.17 -18.98
C THR A 60 8.09 1.14 -17.94
N THR A 61 7.21 0.68 -17.07
CA THR A 61 6.60 1.49 -16.00
C THR A 61 6.62 0.71 -14.69
N TYR A 62 7.09 1.37 -13.63
CA TYR A 62 7.01 0.89 -12.26
C TYR A 62 6.11 1.81 -11.46
N ASP A 63 4.97 1.31 -11.04
CA ASP A 63 3.92 2.07 -10.38
C ASP A 63 4.00 1.82 -8.85
N LEU A 64 4.28 2.87 -8.10
CA LEU A 64 4.38 2.83 -6.64
C LEU A 64 3.01 2.85 -5.95
N TRP A 65 1.91 2.74 -6.72
CA TRP A 65 0.54 2.73 -6.21
C TRP A 65 0.12 4.07 -5.56
N GLY A 66 -0.89 4.02 -4.68
CA GLY A 66 -1.53 5.21 -4.13
C GLY A 66 -0.60 6.23 -3.48
N ALA A 67 -0.99 7.49 -3.60
CA ALA A 67 -0.41 8.65 -2.95
C ALA A 67 -1.55 9.52 -2.38
N PRO A 68 -1.28 10.43 -1.44
CA PRO A 68 -2.29 11.41 -1.01
C PRO A 68 -2.66 12.33 -2.18
N ASP A 69 -3.91 12.78 -2.21
CA ASP A 69 -4.42 13.69 -3.25
C ASP A 69 -3.64 15.03 -3.28
N THR A 70 -3.19 15.49 -2.12
CA THR A 70 -2.36 16.68 -1.99
C THR A 70 -1.20 16.38 -1.04
N PRO A 71 0.04 16.71 -1.40
CA PRO A 71 1.20 16.54 -0.53
C PRO A 71 1.17 17.56 0.62
N ASP A 72 0.46 17.24 1.69
CA ASP A 72 0.35 18.06 2.89
C ASP A 72 1.11 17.40 4.04
N PRO A 73 2.02 18.11 4.74
CA PRO A 73 2.71 17.59 5.91
C PRO A 73 1.81 17.09 7.04
N SER A 74 0.57 17.57 7.12
CA SER A 74 -0.42 17.12 8.11
C SER A 74 -1.12 15.82 7.73
N ASP A 75 -1.00 15.36 6.47
CA ASP A 75 -1.60 14.11 6.00
C ASP A 75 -0.85 12.90 6.57
N PRO A 76 -1.54 11.91 7.16
CA PRO A 76 -0.91 10.66 7.63
C PRO A 76 -0.10 9.92 6.56
N MET A 77 -0.44 10.10 5.28
CA MET A 77 0.26 9.50 4.14
C MET A 77 1.45 10.33 3.64
N PHE A 78 1.71 11.51 4.21
CA PHE A 78 2.80 12.39 3.77
C PHE A 78 4.17 11.71 3.84
N GLY A 79 4.43 10.91 4.87
CA GLY A 79 5.66 10.12 4.98
C GLY A 79 5.84 9.11 3.83
N VAL A 80 4.75 8.50 3.39
CA VAL A 80 4.74 7.58 2.24
C VAL A 80 4.97 8.34 0.94
N TYR A 81 4.36 9.51 0.78
CA TYR A 81 4.60 10.38 -0.36
C TYR A 81 6.09 10.77 -0.46
N ARG A 82 6.67 11.28 0.64
CA ARG A 82 8.09 11.66 0.70
C ARG A 82 9.04 10.50 0.38
N PHE A 83 8.71 9.30 0.83
CA PHE A 83 9.47 8.09 0.50
C PHE A 83 9.46 7.82 -1.01
N LYS A 84 8.28 7.90 -1.65
CA LYS A 84 8.14 7.67 -3.10
C LYS A 84 8.79 8.78 -3.93
N GLU A 85 8.63 10.02 -3.53
CA GLU A 85 9.31 11.18 -4.13
C GLU A 85 10.84 11.02 -4.07
N GLY A 86 11.38 10.57 -2.93
CA GLY A 86 12.80 10.30 -2.76
C GLY A 86 13.36 9.17 -3.65
N LEU A 87 12.49 8.32 -4.20
CA LEU A 87 12.83 7.32 -5.21
C LEU A 87 12.76 7.87 -6.65
N GLY A 88 12.44 9.15 -6.82
CA GLY A 88 12.28 9.80 -8.12
C GLY A 88 10.91 9.57 -8.77
N ALA A 89 9.90 9.17 -8.00
CA ALA A 89 8.56 8.97 -8.53
C ALA A 89 7.85 10.28 -8.83
N GLU A 90 7.13 10.32 -9.95
CA GLU A 90 6.24 11.41 -10.32
C GLU A 90 4.82 11.12 -9.82
N LEU A 91 4.16 12.16 -9.29
CA LEU A 91 2.75 12.08 -8.90
C LEU A 91 1.86 12.24 -10.14
N VAL A 92 1.12 11.18 -10.46
CA VAL A 92 0.22 11.16 -11.61
C VAL A 92 -1.23 11.23 -11.14
N TYR A 93 -1.95 12.24 -11.60
CA TYR A 93 -3.38 12.37 -11.35
C TYR A 93 -4.16 11.65 -12.45
N THR A 94 -5.08 10.80 -12.04
CA THR A 94 -5.99 10.08 -12.94
C THR A 94 -7.39 10.65 -12.80
N ILE A 95 -8.32 10.22 -13.68
CA ILE A 95 -9.73 10.61 -13.57
C ILE A 95 -10.45 10.05 -12.32
N GLY A 96 -9.73 9.27 -11.51
CA GLY A 96 -10.27 8.58 -10.33
C GLY A 96 -11.02 7.29 -10.67
N ALA A 97 -11.60 6.69 -9.64
CA ALA A 97 -12.44 5.51 -9.75
C ALA A 97 -13.89 5.91 -10.01
N TRP A 98 -14.51 5.30 -11.00
CA TRP A 98 -15.90 5.57 -11.37
C TRP A 98 -16.72 4.29 -11.27
N ASP A 99 -17.82 4.36 -10.54
CA ASP A 99 -18.74 3.23 -10.39
C ASP A 99 -19.94 3.38 -11.31
N PHE A 100 -20.31 2.31 -12.02
CA PHE A 100 -21.56 2.21 -12.75
C PHE A 100 -22.49 1.22 -12.06
N PRO A 101 -23.42 1.67 -11.23
CA PRO A 101 -24.26 0.78 -10.42
C PRO A 101 -25.37 0.14 -11.26
N LEU A 102 -25.20 -1.14 -11.63
CA LEU A 102 -26.25 -1.93 -12.29
C LEU A 102 -27.52 -2.10 -11.42
N LYS A 103 -27.37 -2.11 -10.12
CA LYS A 103 -28.46 -2.21 -9.13
C LYS A 103 -28.32 -1.09 -8.10
N PRO A 104 -28.91 0.09 -8.32
CA PRO A 104 -28.71 1.27 -7.47
C PRO A 104 -29.06 1.07 -5.99
N ALA A 105 -30.07 0.22 -5.70
CA ALA A 105 -30.46 -0.09 -4.32
C ALA A 105 -29.38 -0.88 -3.56
N LEU A 106 -28.79 -1.91 -4.20
CA LEU A 106 -27.71 -2.68 -3.63
C LEU A 106 -26.41 -1.86 -3.49
N TYR A 107 -26.15 -0.99 -4.47
CA TYR A 107 -25.02 -0.08 -4.42
C TYR A 107 -25.13 0.89 -3.24
N ARG A 108 -26.29 1.50 -3.03
CA ARG A 108 -26.53 2.36 -1.86
C ARG A 108 -26.38 1.60 -0.54
N LEU A 109 -26.90 0.37 -0.46
CA LEU A 109 -26.74 -0.49 0.70
C LEU A 109 -25.26 -0.75 0.99
N TYR A 110 -24.49 -1.13 -0.02
CA TYR A 110 -23.05 -1.40 0.09
C TYR A 110 -22.26 -0.15 0.52
N HIS A 111 -22.49 0.98 -0.14
CA HIS A 111 -21.72 2.21 0.10
C HIS A 111 -22.08 2.94 1.41
N HIS A 112 -23.33 2.89 1.84
CA HIS A 112 -23.77 3.69 2.97
C HIS A 112 -24.07 2.87 4.23
N VAL A 113 -24.59 1.66 4.09
CA VAL A 113 -25.02 0.86 5.25
C VAL A 113 -23.89 -0.03 5.75
N ILE A 114 -23.26 -0.79 4.86
CA ILE A 114 -22.20 -1.73 5.25
C ILE A 114 -21.03 -1.04 5.95
N PRO A 115 -20.46 0.09 5.49
CA PRO A 115 -19.38 0.77 6.19
C PRO A 115 -19.77 1.24 7.59
N ARG A 116 -21.01 1.71 7.77
CA ARG A 116 -21.51 2.13 9.09
C ARG A 116 -21.63 0.95 10.06
N VAL A 117 -22.17 -0.17 9.60
CA VAL A 117 -22.27 -1.40 10.41
C VAL A 117 -20.89 -1.90 10.79
N LEU A 118 -19.95 -1.94 9.83
CA LEU A 118 -18.57 -2.36 10.09
C LEU A 118 -17.82 -1.41 11.04
N SER A 119 -18.08 -0.10 10.97
CA SER A 119 -17.49 0.85 11.91
C SER A 119 -17.97 0.65 13.35
N ILE A 120 -19.26 0.38 13.52
CA ILE A 120 -19.86 0.08 14.83
C ILE A 120 -19.28 -1.23 15.38
N THR A 121 -19.21 -2.29 14.59
CA THR A 121 -18.65 -3.57 15.04
C THR A 121 -17.16 -3.46 15.40
N ARG A 122 -16.37 -2.69 14.64
CA ARG A 122 -14.96 -2.41 14.97
C ARG A 122 -14.84 -1.61 16.29
N TYR A 123 -15.68 -0.62 16.49
CA TYR A 123 -15.72 0.17 17.72
C TYR A 123 -16.03 -0.68 18.94
N VAL A 124 -17.07 -1.53 18.88
CA VAL A 124 -17.47 -2.47 19.95
C VAL A 124 -16.34 -3.46 20.26
N ARG A 125 -15.70 -4.01 19.21
CA ARG A 125 -14.58 -4.96 19.37
C ARG A 125 -13.36 -4.31 20.04
N ARG A 126 -13.03 -3.07 19.67
CA ARG A 126 -11.94 -2.32 20.33
C ARG A 126 -12.23 -2.08 21.81
N LYS A 127 -13.47 -1.71 22.18
CA LYS A 127 -13.84 -1.52 23.58
C LYS A 127 -13.70 -2.80 24.41
N LYS A 128 -14.08 -3.97 23.87
CA LYS A 128 -13.91 -5.25 24.57
C LYS A 128 -12.44 -5.58 24.83
N LEU A 129 -11.57 -5.41 23.85
CA LEU A 129 -10.14 -5.66 24.00
C LEU A 129 -9.45 -4.73 25.01
N THR A 130 -9.94 -3.50 25.17
CA THR A 130 -9.40 -2.56 26.18
C THR A 130 -9.84 -2.91 27.60
N GLN A 131 -10.97 -3.59 27.78
CA GLN A 131 -11.47 -4.03 29.09
C GLN A 131 -10.85 -5.35 29.57
N GLU A 132 -10.30 -6.17 28.68
CA GLU A 132 -9.62 -7.44 29.02
C GLU A 132 -8.14 -7.27 29.38
N VAL A 133 -7.58 -6.06 29.25
CA VAL A 133 -6.14 -5.75 29.50
C VAL A 133 -5.95 -4.97 30.81
N ILE A 134 -7.02 -4.70 31.58
CA ILE A 134 -6.98 -4.11 32.93
C ILE A 134 -7.36 -5.20 33.94
#